data_0d9ecff75276e6e81c684ca60b2c9297
#
_entry.id   0d9ecff75276e6e81c684ca60b2c9297
#
_cell.length_a   1.000
_cell.length_b   1.000
_cell.length_c   1.000
_cell.angle_alpha   90.00
_cell.angle_beta   90.00
_cell.angle_gamma   90.00
#
_symmetry.space_group_name_H-M   'P 1'
#
loop_
_entity.id
_entity.type
_entity.pdbx_description
1 polymer ?
#
loop_
_entity_poly.entity_id
_entity_poly.type
_entity_poly.pdbx_seq_one_letter_code
_entity_poly.pdbx_strand_id
1 'polypeptide(L)'
;MRKALGISRIYNILVYIFLYAPILVLIIFSFNDSKNRAVWSGFTLHWYVDLLHNDAIINAFIVTLGVSVLAALVATVFGTLAAIGFFSMRRKPRAFFMGVNNIPMTNADIITGVSLMLLFVFFTQILNDLVYFVGMQTGFWLPVDFHLGFITLLLAHITFDTPYVILSVLPCLRQLDKNLSEAAQDLGATPMQAFTKVVLPQLRPGIINGAIIAFTMSVDDFVISYFTAGADVSNLAMEVYSMARRHISPEINAISTILFTIVMILLIVINVRSIRQEQAEAKRLHALQRDASR
;
A
#
# COMPACT_ATOMS: atom_id res chain seq x y z
N MET A 1 -36.97 -19.88 -7.38
CA MET A 1 -35.75 -19.47 -6.72
C MET A 1 -34.52 -20.34 -7.04
N ARG A 2 -34.51 -21.65 -7.03
CA ARG A 2 -33.33 -22.51 -7.32
C ARG A 2 -32.74 -22.35 -8.72
N LYS A 3 -33.54 -22.11 -9.80
CA LYS A 3 -33.04 -21.89 -11.17
C LYS A 3 -32.33 -20.53 -11.35
N ALA A 4 -32.81 -19.48 -10.68
CA ALA A 4 -32.15 -18.14 -10.69
C ALA A 4 -30.80 -18.19 -10.00
N LEU A 5 -30.63 -18.95 -8.92
CA LEU A 5 -29.37 -19.19 -8.24
C LEU A 5 -28.31 -19.91 -9.13
N GLY A 6 -28.81 -20.83 -10.02
CA GLY A 6 -27.94 -21.53 -10.97
C GLY A 6 -27.37 -20.59 -12.05
N ILE A 7 -28.22 -19.73 -12.63
CA ILE A 7 -27.84 -18.78 -13.69
C ILE A 7 -26.86 -17.72 -13.12
N SER A 8 -27.14 -17.19 -11.93
CA SER A 8 -26.23 -16.25 -11.25
C SER A 8 -24.87 -16.87 -10.97
N ARG A 9 -24.81 -18.15 -10.59
CA ARG A 9 -23.54 -18.83 -10.34
C ARG A 9 -22.73 -19.04 -11.63
N ILE A 10 -23.39 -19.44 -12.72
CA ILE A 10 -22.74 -19.60 -14.04
C ILE A 10 -22.22 -18.26 -14.53
N TYR A 11 -23.00 -17.20 -14.42
CA TYR A 11 -22.60 -15.85 -14.79
C TYR A 11 -21.35 -15.40 -14.00
N ASN A 12 -21.34 -15.59 -12.69
CA ASN A 12 -20.19 -15.24 -11.86
C ASN A 12 -18.94 -16.04 -12.26
N ILE A 13 -19.06 -17.33 -12.53
CA ILE A 13 -17.94 -18.17 -12.99
C ILE A 13 -17.38 -17.64 -14.31
N LEU A 14 -18.25 -17.32 -15.28
CA LEU A 14 -17.83 -16.78 -16.58
C LEU A 14 -17.10 -15.44 -16.41
N VAL A 15 -17.59 -14.55 -15.54
CA VAL A 15 -16.92 -13.28 -15.24
C VAL A 15 -15.55 -13.53 -14.63
N TYR A 16 -15.42 -14.44 -13.67
CA TYR A 16 -14.11 -14.77 -13.09
C TYR A 16 -13.17 -15.39 -14.13
N ILE A 17 -13.62 -16.33 -14.95
CA ILE A 17 -12.81 -16.90 -16.02
C ILE A 17 -12.32 -15.78 -16.95
N PHE A 18 -13.20 -14.88 -17.38
CA PHE A 18 -12.85 -13.77 -18.27
C PHE A 18 -11.81 -12.81 -17.64
N LEU A 19 -11.95 -12.50 -16.34
CA LEU A 19 -11.03 -11.61 -15.63
C LEU A 19 -9.66 -12.26 -15.40
N TYR A 20 -9.62 -13.56 -15.06
CA TYR A 20 -8.37 -14.23 -14.74
C TYR A 20 -7.70 -14.91 -15.94
N ALA A 21 -8.41 -15.12 -17.06
CA ALA A 21 -7.84 -15.76 -18.25
C ALA A 21 -6.57 -15.05 -18.77
N PRO A 22 -6.49 -13.70 -18.88
CA PRO A 22 -5.28 -13.04 -19.32
C PRO A 22 -4.09 -13.31 -18.39
N ILE A 23 -4.33 -13.35 -17.07
CA ILE A 23 -3.30 -13.60 -16.07
C ILE A 23 -2.81 -15.05 -16.17
N LEU A 24 -3.72 -16.01 -16.32
CA LEU A 24 -3.38 -17.43 -16.52
C LEU A 24 -2.57 -17.63 -17.81
N VAL A 25 -2.96 -16.97 -18.89
CA VAL A 25 -2.21 -17.00 -20.15
C VAL A 25 -0.80 -16.46 -19.94
N LEU A 26 -0.64 -15.32 -19.26
CA LEU A 26 0.66 -14.73 -18.96
C LEU A 26 1.51 -15.70 -18.12
N ILE A 27 0.94 -16.33 -17.09
CA ILE A 27 1.63 -17.33 -16.26
C ILE A 27 2.07 -18.54 -17.11
N ILE A 28 1.21 -19.07 -17.96
CA ILE A 28 1.54 -20.22 -18.82
C ILE A 28 2.68 -19.82 -19.78
N PHE A 29 2.56 -18.67 -20.43
CA PHE A 29 3.57 -18.21 -21.39
C PHE A 29 4.89 -17.76 -20.74
N SER A 30 4.94 -17.56 -19.42
CA SER A 30 6.18 -17.31 -18.69
C SER A 30 7.13 -18.51 -18.69
N PHE A 31 6.57 -19.72 -18.92
CA PHE A 31 7.33 -20.97 -19.06
C PHE A 31 7.62 -21.36 -20.52
N ASN A 32 7.25 -20.53 -21.49
CA ASN A 32 7.44 -20.81 -22.90
C ASN A 32 8.85 -20.45 -23.34
N ASP A 33 9.57 -21.36 -23.98
CA ASP A 33 10.94 -21.15 -24.48
C ASP A 33 11.00 -20.24 -25.71
N SER A 34 9.90 -19.99 -26.39
CA SER A 34 9.84 -19.14 -27.57
C SER A 34 9.90 -17.65 -27.24
N LYS A 35 10.76 -16.93 -27.98
CA LYS A 35 10.71 -15.46 -28.02
C LYS A 35 9.44 -14.93 -28.71
N ASN A 36 8.74 -15.78 -29.47
CA ASN A 36 7.48 -15.44 -30.13
C ASN A 36 6.30 -15.86 -29.24
N ARG A 37 5.49 -14.89 -28.82
CA ARG A 37 4.32 -15.10 -27.93
C ARG A 37 3.18 -15.90 -28.56
N ALA A 38 3.16 -16.03 -29.87
CA ALA A 38 2.08 -16.73 -30.57
C ALA A 38 2.34 -18.25 -30.70
N VAL A 39 3.55 -18.72 -30.38
CA VAL A 39 3.96 -20.09 -30.61
C VAL A 39 4.50 -20.69 -29.33
N TRP A 40 3.97 -21.83 -28.92
CA TRP A 40 4.53 -22.62 -27.83
C TRP A 40 5.65 -23.49 -28.37
N SER A 41 6.89 -23.29 -27.92
CA SER A 41 8.05 -24.04 -28.37
C SER A 41 8.62 -25.06 -27.38
N GLY A 42 8.15 -25.01 -26.14
CA GLY A 42 8.59 -25.91 -25.08
C GLY A 42 8.55 -25.28 -23.71
N PHE A 43 8.74 -26.11 -22.68
CA PHE A 43 8.79 -25.65 -21.29
C PHE A 43 10.22 -25.24 -20.92
N THR A 44 10.39 -24.04 -20.34
CA THR A 44 11.68 -23.54 -19.86
C THR A 44 11.53 -22.79 -18.53
N LEU A 45 12.60 -22.79 -17.72
CA LEU A 45 12.77 -21.92 -16.56
C LEU A 45 13.86 -20.88 -16.78
N HIS A 46 14.41 -20.82 -18.00
CA HIS A 46 15.55 -19.96 -18.35
C HIS A 46 15.26 -18.49 -18.00
N TRP A 47 14.07 -17.97 -18.33
CA TRP A 47 13.70 -16.59 -18.05
C TRP A 47 13.73 -16.24 -16.57
N TYR A 48 13.38 -17.18 -15.69
CA TYR A 48 13.45 -16.97 -14.24
C TYR A 48 14.90 -16.92 -13.74
N VAL A 49 15.78 -17.71 -14.33
CA VAL A 49 17.22 -17.69 -14.01
C VAL A 49 17.84 -16.38 -14.48
N ASP A 50 17.51 -15.92 -15.68
CA ASP A 50 18.00 -14.65 -16.23
C ASP A 50 17.56 -13.45 -15.38
N LEU A 51 16.31 -13.45 -14.91
CA LEU A 51 15.80 -12.40 -14.01
C LEU A 51 16.61 -12.32 -12.71
N LEU A 52 17.03 -13.46 -12.14
CA LEU A 52 17.84 -13.49 -10.92
C LEU A 52 19.29 -13.01 -11.13
N HIS A 53 19.73 -12.89 -12.37
CA HIS A 53 21.05 -12.34 -12.72
C HIS A 53 20.97 -10.91 -13.26
N ASN A 54 19.78 -10.34 -13.34
CA ASN A 54 19.57 -8.98 -13.81
C ASN A 54 19.55 -8.00 -12.64
N ASP A 55 20.68 -7.32 -12.44
CA ASP A 55 20.87 -6.37 -11.33
C ASP A 55 19.80 -5.24 -11.33
N ALA A 56 19.36 -4.77 -12.50
CA ALA A 56 18.34 -3.73 -12.59
C ALA A 56 17.00 -4.20 -12.00
N ILE A 57 16.61 -5.44 -12.30
CA ILE A 57 15.36 -6.03 -11.80
C ILE A 57 15.45 -6.32 -10.31
N ILE A 58 16.59 -6.83 -9.84
CA ILE A 58 16.81 -7.08 -8.41
C ILE A 58 16.76 -5.77 -7.62
N ASN A 59 17.44 -4.73 -8.09
CA ASN A 59 17.42 -3.42 -7.47
C ASN A 59 16.01 -2.82 -7.46
N ALA A 60 15.28 -2.90 -8.58
CA ALA A 60 13.90 -2.43 -8.66
C ALA A 60 12.97 -3.19 -7.68
N PHE A 61 13.18 -4.50 -7.51
CA PHE A 61 12.45 -5.31 -6.53
C PHE A 61 12.74 -4.88 -5.09
N ILE A 62 14.02 -4.65 -4.75
CA ILE A 62 14.43 -4.17 -3.42
C ILE A 62 13.85 -2.79 -3.15
N VAL A 63 13.87 -1.89 -4.13
CA VAL A 63 13.27 -0.55 -4.03
C VAL A 63 11.77 -0.66 -3.80
N THR A 64 11.06 -1.50 -4.60
CA THR A 64 9.61 -1.70 -4.44
C THR A 64 9.27 -2.16 -3.04
N LEU A 65 9.90 -3.23 -2.55
CA LEU A 65 9.64 -3.74 -1.21
C LEU A 65 10.04 -2.74 -0.12
N GLY A 66 11.20 -2.10 -0.27
CA GLY A 66 11.69 -1.11 0.70
C GLY A 66 10.75 0.07 0.83
N VAL A 67 10.37 0.68 -0.31
CA VAL A 67 9.42 1.82 -0.32
C VAL A 67 8.07 1.39 0.22
N SER A 68 7.51 0.26 -0.24
CA SER A 68 6.17 -0.18 0.16
C SER A 68 6.09 -0.50 1.66
N VAL A 69 7.10 -1.18 2.22
CA VAL A 69 7.14 -1.47 3.66
C VAL A 69 7.31 -0.19 4.47
N LEU A 70 8.26 0.67 4.11
CA LEU A 70 8.51 1.91 4.84
C LEU A 70 7.32 2.87 4.73
N ALA A 71 6.76 3.05 3.53
CA ALA A 71 5.59 3.89 3.31
C ALA A 71 4.38 3.38 4.11
N ALA A 72 4.08 2.08 4.03
CA ALA A 72 2.99 1.48 4.78
C ALA A 72 3.15 1.63 6.30
N LEU A 73 4.36 1.42 6.84
CA LEU A 73 4.63 1.61 8.27
C LEU A 73 4.42 3.07 8.70
N VAL A 74 5.02 4.01 7.97
CA VAL A 74 4.92 5.44 8.31
C VAL A 74 3.50 5.95 8.11
N ALA A 75 2.85 5.62 6.98
CA ALA A 75 1.46 5.96 6.71
C ALA A 75 0.50 5.37 7.75
N THR A 76 0.77 4.15 8.25
CA THR A 76 -0.04 3.52 9.30
C THR A 76 0.04 4.31 10.61
N VAL A 77 1.22 4.77 11.00
CA VAL A 77 1.38 5.60 12.20
C VAL A 77 0.67 6.94 12.02
N PHE A 78 1.00 7.68 10.96
CA PHE A 78 0.38 8.99 10.71
C PHE A 78 -1.13 8.90 10.47
N GLY A 79 -1.58 7.93 9.69
CA GLY A 79 -3.00 7.71 9.40
C GLY A 79 -3.80 7.34 10.65
N THR A 80 -3.23 6.51 11.53
CA THR A 80 -3.87 6.17 12.82
C THR A 80 -3.96 7.40 13.72
N LEU A 81 -2.89 8.18 13.86
CA LEU A 81 -2.90 9.42 14.65
C LEU A 81 -3.89 10.45 14.07
N ALA A 82 -3.90 10.60 12.75
CA ALA A 82 -4.86 11.48 12.07
C ALA A 82 -6.32 11.02 12.26
N ALA A 83 -6.58 9.71 12.18
CA ALA A 83 -7.92 9.15 12.41
C ALA A 83 -8.42 9.46 13.83
N ILE A 84 -7.55 9.32 14.85
CA ILE A 84 -7.86 9.67 16.25
C ILE A 84 -8.12 11.17 16.37
N GLY A 85 -7.27 12.00 15.75
CA GLY A 85 -7.46 13.44 15.71
C GLY A 85 -8.80 13.83 15.07
N PHE A 86 -9.14 13.24 13.92
CA PHE A 86 -10.43 13.50 13.25
C PHE A 86 -11.62 13.01 14.06
N PHE A 87 -11.48 11.91 14.78
CA PHE A 87 -12.54 11.41 15.67
C PHE A 87 -12.83 12.40 16.81
N SER A 88 -11.81 13.03 17.38
CA SER A 88 -11.91 14.00 18.48
C SER A 88 -12.39 15.38 18.03
N MET A 89 -12.34 15.69 16.74
CA MET A 89 -12.70 17.01 16.21
C MET A 89 -14.22 17.25 16.21
N ARG A 90 -14.62 18.52 16.35
CA ARG A 90 -15.99 18.98 16.13
C ARG A 90 -16.42 18.74 14.69
N ARG A 91 -17.73 18.64 14.44
CA ARG A 91 -18.32 18.24 13.14
C ARG A 91 -17.81 19.09 11.94
N LYS A 92 -17.72 20.42 12.08
CA LYS A 92 -17.33 21.31 10.98
C LYS A 92 -15.85 21.14 10.54
N PRO A 93 -14.84 21.28 11.44
CA PRO A 93 -13.44 21.08 11.05
C PRO A 93 -13.17 19.65 10.59
N ARG A 94 -13.81 18.65 11.22
CA ARG A 94 -13.72 17.26 10.80
C ARG A 94 -14.18 17.08 9.35
N ALA A 95 -15.31 17.66 8.94
CA ALA A 95 -15.80 17.56 7.57
C ALA A 95 -14.83 18.18 6.56
N PHE A 96 -14.21 19.31 6.91
CA PHE A 96 -13.20 19.95 6.08
C PHE A 96 -11.96 19.06 5.89
N PHE A 97 -11.36 18.61 7.00
CA PHE A 97 -10.15 17.77 6.93
C PHE A 97 -10.41 16.42 6.26
N MET A 98 -11.58 15.81 6.47
CA MET A 98 -11.98 14.61 5.75
C MET A 98 -12.16 14.88 4.24
N GLY A 99 -12.66 16.04 3.85
CA GLY A 99 -12.72 16.46 2.46
C GLY A 99 -11.34 16.56 1.84
N VAL A 100 -10.40 17.23 2.50
CA VAL A 100 -9.00 17.34 2.05
C VAL A 100 -8.34 15.96 1.97
N ASN A 101 -8.55 15.11 2.98
CA ASN A 101 -8.01 13.75 3.00
C ASN A 101 -8.48 12.90 1.81
N ASN A 102 -9.69 13.11 1.34
CA ASN A 102 -10.26 12.32 0.25
C ASN A 102 -9.82 12.81 -1.15
N ILE A 103 -9.20 14.00 -1.26
CA ILE A 103 -8.76 14.55 -2.55
C ILE A 103 -7.83 13.58 -3.31
N PRO A 104 -6.75 13.03 -2.72
CA PRO A 104 -5.86 12.11 -3.43
C PRO A 104 -6.56 10.84 -3.92
N MET A 105 -7.58 10.37 -3.18
CA MET A 105 -8.32 9.15 -3.52
C MET A 105 -9.33 9.32 -4.65
N THR A 106 -9.82 10.54 -4.86
CA THR A 106 -10.84 10.85 -5.87
C THR A 106 -10.23 11.39 -7.16
N ASN A 107 -9.00 11.87 -7.11
CA ASN A 107 -8.27 12.34 -8.27
C ASN A 107 -7.68 11.17 -9.08
N ALA A 108 -7.48 11.40 -10.38
CA ALA A 108 -6.69 10.47 -11.18
C ALA A 108 -5.23 10.47 -10.69
N ASP A 109 -4.62 9.28 -10.61
CA ASP A 109 -3.25 9.09 -10.11
C ASP A 109 -2.23 9.96 -10.85
N ILE A 110 -2.43 10.19 -12.15
CA ILE A 110 -1.59 11.09 -12.96
C ILE A 110 -1.59 12.52 -12.41
N ILE A 111 -2.77 13.05 -12.03
CA ILE A 111 -2.88 14.41 -11.49
C ILE A 111 -2.15 14.49 -10.14
N THR A 112 -2.35 13.50 -9.30
CA THR A 112 -1.67 13.41 -7.99
C THR A 112 -0.17 13.28 -8.17
N GLY A 113 0.30 12.39 -9.05
CA GLY A 113 1.73 12.17 -9.33
C GLY A 113 2.42 13.42 -9.88
N VAL A 114 1.83 14.09 -10.88
CA VAL A 114 2.38 15.33 -11.44
C VAL A 114 2.38 16.45 -10.39
N SER A 115 1.33 16.57 -9.59
CA SER A 115 1.26 17.60 -8.54
C SER A 115 2.33 17.40 -7.47
N LEU A 116 2.55 16.16 -7.03
CA LEU A 116 3.61 15.81 -6.10
C LEU A 116 5.00 16.05 -6.70
N MET A 117 5.22 15.67 -7.97
CA MET A 117 6.46 15.95 -8.68
C MET A 117 6.76 17.45 -8.68
N LEU A 118 5.82 18.29 -9.10
CA LEU A 118 6.00 19.75 -9.12
C LEU A 118 6.28 20.30 -7.73
N LEU A 119 5.57 19.82 -6.71
CA LEU A 119 5.79 20.17 -5.32
C LEU A 119 7.22 19.83 -4.88
N PHE A 120 7.69 18.62 -5.16
CA PHE A 120 9.02 18.17 -4.77
C PHE A 120 10.10 18.91 -5.53
N VAL A 121 9.94 19.17 -6.83
CA VAL A 121 10.89 19.99 -7.61
C VAL A 121 10.99 21.40 -7.01
N PHE A 122 9.88 22.01 -6.64
CA PHE A 122 9.87 23.33 -6.01
C PHE A 122 10.60 23.31 -4.66
N PHE A 123 10.33 22.31 -3.81
CA PHE A 123 11.01 22.19 -2.52
C PHE A 123 12.49 21.87 -2.65
N THR A 124 12.89 21.01 -3.56
CA THR A 124 14.31 20.70 -3.79
C THR A 124 15.08 21.91 -4.29
N GLN A 125 14.49 22.76 -5.15
CA GLN A 125 15.09 24.03 -5.56
C GLN A 125 15.29 24.96 -4.37
N ILE A 126 14.27 25.18 -3.54
CA ILE A 126 14.39 26.03 -2.35
C ILE A 126 15.49 25.51 -1.40
N LEU A 127 15.55 24.18 -1.18
CA LEU A 127 16.56 23.58 -0.31
C LEU A 127 17.97 23.77 -0.88
N ASN A 128 18.17 23.59 -2.18
CA ASN A 128 19.45 23.79 -2.84
C ASN A 128 19.87 25.26 -2.81
N ASP A 129 18.95 26.19 -3.05
CA ASP A 129 19.20 27.63 -2.93
C ASP A 129 19.58 28.01 -1.51
N LEU A 130 18.93 27.43 -0.49
CA LEU A 130 19.24 27.64 0.91
C LEU A 130 20.65 27.12 1.27
N VAL A 131 21.01 25.93 0.81
CA VAL A 131 22.35 25.33 1.00
C VAL A 131 23.40 26.21 0.36
N TYR A 132 23.15 26.68 -0.87
CA TYR A 132 24.04 27.60 -1.56
C TYR A 132 24.19 28.92 -0.79
N PHE A 133 23.09 29.52 -0.34
CA PHE A 133 23.12 30.77 0.44
C PHE A 133 23.90 30.61 1.76
N VAL A 134 23.68 29.51 2.50
CA VAL A 134 24.43 29.23 3.74
C VAL A 134 25.93 29.05 3.43
N GLY A 135 26.26 28.30 2.37
CA GLY A 135 27.67 28.14 1.94
C GLY A 135 28.36 29.45 1.62
N MET A 136 27.68 30.37 0.93
CA MET A 136 28.19 31.71 0.62
C MET A 136 28.40 32.57 1.86
N GLN A 137 27.55 32.48 2.88
CA GLN A 137 27.62 33.29 4.09
C GLN A 137 28.62 32.75 5.12
N THR A 138 28.72 31.43 5.24
CA THR A 138 29.51 30.79 6.32
C THR A 138 30.82 30.19 5.84
N GLY A 139 31.02 30.06 4.52
CA GLY A 139 32.14 29.31 3.95
C GLY A 139 32.03 27.79 4.13
N PHE A 140 30.97 27.31 4.77
CA PHE A 140 30.74 25.90 5.02
C PHE A 140 29.81 25.29 3.93
N TRP A 141 30.40 24.53 2.99
CA TRP A 141 29.69 23.89 1.91
C TRP A 141 29.25 22.53 2.32
N LEU A 142 27.91 22.32 2.41
CA LEU A 142 27.31 21.01 2.56
C LEU A 142 27.32 20.32 1.18
N PRO A 143 27.94 19.14 1.04
CA PRO A 143 27.95 18.39 -0.24
C PRO A 143 26.62 17.63 -0.40
N VAL A 144 25.50 18.35 -0.37
CA VAL A 144 24.15 17.79 -0.50
C VAL A 144 23.45 18.47 -1.66
N ASP A 145 23.02 17.69 -2.61
CA ASP A 145 22.18 18.10 -3.73
C ASP A 145 20.82 17.40 -3.59
N PHE A 146 19.79 18.22 -3.41
CA PHE A 146 18.41 17.71 -3.29
C PHE A 146 17.80 17.57 -4.68
N HIS A 147 17.46 16.34 -5.05
CA HIS A 147 16.81 16.00 -6.31
C HIS A 147 15.71 14.95 -6.09
N LEU A 148 14.93 14.68 -7.14
CA LEU A 148 13.96 13.60 -7.10
C LEU A 148 14.70 12.27 -6.99
N GLY A 149 14.25 11.38 -6.10
CA GLY A 149 14.90 10.11 -5.85
C GLY A 149 14.12 9.26 -4.85
N PHE A 150 14.82 8.41 -4.11
CA PHE A 150 14.20 7.50 -3.14
C PHE A 150 13.36 8.23 -2.07
N ILE A 151 13.83 9.37 -1.57
CA ILE A 151 13.12 10.11 -0.50
C ILE A 151 11.82 10.72 -1.03
N THR A 152 11.84 11.34 -2.22
CA THR A 152 10.63 11.90 -2.83
C THR A 152 9.64 10.82 -3.21
N LEU A 153 10.11 9.68 -3.70
CA LEU A 153 9.30 8.49 -3.94
C LEU A 153 8.63 8.01 -2.65
N LEU A 154 9.40 7.85 -1.57
CA LEU A 154 8.89 7.40 -0.27
C LEU A 154 7.85 8.38 0.29
N LEU A 155 8.12 9.69 0.25
CA LEU A 155 7.18 10.72 0.72
C LEU A 155 5.89 10.75 -0.10
N ALA A 156 5.98 10.53 -1.41
CA ALA A 156 4.82 10.42 -2.29
C ALA A 156 3.92 9.26 -1.87
N HIS A 157 4.50 8.08 -1.65
CA HIS A 157 3.77 6.90 -1.21
C HIS A 157 3.15 7.10 0.17
N ILE A 158 3.88 7.66 1.15
CA ILE A 158 3.33 7.98 2.47
C ILE A 158 2.11 8.91 2.35
N THR A 159 2.22 9.94 1.50
CA THR A 159 1.13 10.91 1.30
C THR A 159 -0.10 10.25 0.66
N PHE A 160 0.12 9.38 -0.32
CA PHE A 160 -0.93 8.67 -1.02
C PHE A 160 -1.60 7.60 -0.15
N ASP A 161 -0.82 6.85 0.64
CA ASP A 161 -1.30 5.75 1.47
C ASP A 161 -2.04 6.20 2.73
N THR A 162 -1.67 7.34 3.30
CA THR A 162 -2.22 7.84 4.57
C THR A 162 -3.76 7.94 4.57
N PRO A 163 -4.44 8.45 3.54
CA PRO A 163 -5.89 8.50 3.46
C PRO A 163 -6.58 7.13 3.61
N TYR A 164 -6.01 6.10 3.03
CA TYR A 164 -6.55 4.73 3.09
C TYR A 164 -6.49 4.17 4.51
N VAL A 165 -5.38 4.44 5.22
CA VAL A 165 -5.23 4.07 6.63
C VAL A 165 -6.27 4.79 7.49
N ILE A 166 -6.45 6.10 7.30
CA ILE A 166 -7.45 6.89 8.03
C ILE A 166 -8.85 6.28 7.84
N LEU A 167 -9.23 5.96 6.60
CA LEU A 167 -10.53 5.39 6.30
C LEU A 167 -10.70 3.96 6.84
N SER A 168 -9.62 3.23 7.04
CA SER A 168 -9.64 1.90 7.65
C SER A 168 -9.79 1.95 9.17
N VAL A 169 -9.13 2.90 9.84
CA VAL A 169 -9.14 3.04 11.32
C VAL A 169 -10.39 3.76 11.83
N LEU A 170 -10.88 4.75 11.10
CA LEU A 170 -12.00 5.60 11.55
C LEU A 170 -13.31 4.85 11.85
N PRO A 171 -13.73 3.82 11.10
CA PRO A 171 -14.89 3.00 11.47
C PRO A 171 -14.71 2.27 12.79
N CYS A 172 -13.50 1.76 13.08
CA CYS A 172 -13.21 1.10 14.36
C CYS A 172 -13.37 2.08 15.54
N LEU A 173 -12.86 3.32 15.38
CA LEU A 173 -13.06 4.38 16.39
C LEU A 173 -14.53 4.72 16.64
N ARG A 174 -15.38 4.67 15.60
CA ARG A 174 -16.80 4.96 15.73
C ARG A 174 -17.60 3.85 16.43
N GLN A 175 -17.10 2.63 16.40
CA GLN A 175 -17.71 1.45 17.01
C GLN A 175 -17.31 1.28 18.48
N LEU A 176 -16.28 2.00 18.95
CA LEU A 176 -15.85 1.98 20.34
C LEU A 176 -16.92 2.59 21.25
N ASP A 177 -17.11 1.97 22.40
CA ASP A 177 -17.90 2.57 23.49
C ASP A 177 -17.17 3.83 23.98
N LYS A 178 -17.90 4.96 23.98
CA LYS A 178 -17.35 6.26 24.39
C LYS A 178 -16.90 6.29 25.85
N ASN A 179 -17.52 5.49 26.69
CA ASN A 179 -17.25 5.46 28.14
C ASN A 179 -16.04 4.57 28.48
N LEU A 180 -15.49 3.85 27.54
CA LEU A 180 -14.44 2.86 27.77
C LEU A 180 -13.16 3.47 28.33
N SER A 181 -12.80 4.66 27.84
CA SER A 181 -11.65 5.43 28.33
C SER A 181 -11.90 6.01 29.72
N GLU A 182 -13.12 6.48 29.99
CA GLU A 182 -13.53 7.03 31.29
C GLU A 182 -13.57 5.91 32.34
N ALA A 183 -14.20 4.78 32.03
CA ALA A 183 -14.25 3.63 32.93
C ALA A 183 -12.83 3.11 33.30
N ALA A 184 -11.88 3.12 32.36
CA ALA A 184 -10.50 2.76 32.67
C ALA A 184 -9.82 3.78 33.61
N GLN A 185 -10.14 5.07 33.47
CA GLN A 185 -9.61 6.11 34.35
C GLN A 185 -10.25 6.07 35.75
N ASP A 186 -11.52 5.73 35.85
CA ASP A 186 -12.21 5.51 37.12
C ASP A 186 -11.59 4.34 37.93
N LEU A 187 -11.02 3.36 37.23
CA LEU A 187 -10.24 2.26 37.82
C LEU A 187 -8.78 2.64 38.10
N GLY A 188 -8.41 3.93 38.01
CA GLY A 188 -7.08 4.45 38.35
C GLY A 188 -6.07 4.44 37.21
N ALA A 189 -6.47 4.18 35.96
CA ALA A 189 -5.55 4.28 34.82
C ALA A 189 -5.31 5.76 34.47
N THR A 190 -4.05 6.08 34.14
CA THR A 190 -3.76 7.39 33.53
C THR A 190 -4.37 7.48 32.12
N PRO A 191 -4.64 8.70 31.56
CA PRO A 191 -5.17 8.84 30.21
C PRO A 191 -4.32 8.10 29.15
N MET A 192 -3.00 8.10 29.28
CA MET A 192 -2.10 7.38 28.38
C MET A 192 -2.24 5.87 28.54
N GLN A 193 -2.43 5.36 29.76
CA GLN A 193 -2.67 3.95 30.01
C GLN A 193 -4.05 3.51 29.48
N ALA A 194 -5.09 4.31 29.68
CA ALA A 194 -6.41 4.06 29.10
C ALA A 194 -6.33 3.99 27.57
N PHE A 195 -5.62 4.93 26.93
CA PHE A 195 -5.41 4.91 25.49
C PHE A 195 -4.63 3.67 25.04
N THR A 196 -3.43 3.42 25.59
CA THR A 196 -2.52 2.39 25.09
C THR A 196 -2.96 0.97 25.44
N LYS A 197 -3.59 0.77 26.63
CA LYS A 197 -3.98 -0.56 27.12
C LYS A 197 -5.42 -0.94 26.78
N VAL A 198 -6.29 0.04 26.53
CA VAL A 198 -7.74 -0.21 26.33
C VAL A 198 -8.19 0.19 24.93
N VAL A 199 -7.95 1.43 24.50
CA VAL A 199 -8.43 1.95 23.21
C VAL A 199 -7.62 1.39 22.06
N LEU A 200 -6.29 1.53 22.09
CA LEU A 200 -5.39 1.13 20.98
C LEU A 200 -5.49 -0.36 20.62
N PRO A 201 -5.60 -1.31 21.55
CA PRO A 201 -5.81 -2.71 21.22
C PRO A 201 -7.10 -2.99 20.44
N GLN A 202 -8.15 -2.22 20.67
CA GLN A 202 -9.42 -2.38 19.96
C GLN A 202 -9.38 -1.78 18.55
N LEU A 203 -8.43 -0.89 18.27
CA LEU A 203 -8.18 -0.36 16.93
C LEU A 203 -7.32 -1.27 16.06
N ARG A 204 -6.69 -2.31 16.64
CA ARG A 204 -5.79 -3.21 15.92
C ARG A 204 -6.35 -3.75 14.60
N PRO A 205 -7.61 -4.20 14.49
CA PRO A 205 -8.14 -4.68 13.22
C PRO A 205 -8.11 -3.60 12.14
N GLY A 206 -8.54 -2.37 12.48
CA GLY A 206 -8.52 -1.23 11.56
C GLY A 206 -7.10 -0.81 11.17
N ILE A 207 -6.16 -0.82 12.13
CA ILE A 207 -4.75 -0.48 11.89
C ILE A 207 -4.09 -1.50 10.97
N ILE A 208 -4.30 -2.80 11.23
CA ILE A 208 -3.75 -3.88 10.42
C ILE A 208 -4.32 -3.83 9.01
N ASN A 209 -5.65 -3.67 8.85
CA ASN A 209 -6.28 -3.55 7.55
C ASN A 209 -5.77 -2.32 6.78
N GLY A 210 -5.61 -1.17 7.48
CA GLY A 210 -5.03 0.04 6.90
C GLY A 210 -3.61 -0.17 6.40
N ALA A 211 -2.76 -0.83 7.20
CA ALA A 211 -1.38 -1.15 6.83
C ALA A 211 -1.30 -2.07 5.62
N ILE A 212 -2.21 -3.06 5.53
CA ILE A 212 -2.29 -3.99 4.40
C ILE A 212 -2.68 -3.26 3.12
N ILE A 213 -3.71 -2.40 3.19
CA ILE A 213 -4.16 -1.61 2.04
C ILE A 213 -3.03 -0.70 1.58
N ALA A 214 -2.40 0.06 2.49
CA ALA A 214 -1.28 0.93 2.18
C ALA A 214 -0.13 0.16 1.50
N PHE A 215 0.28 -0.97 2.07
CA PHE A 215 1.32 -1.81 1.47
C PHE A 215 0.94 -2.29 0.06
N THR A 216 -0.29 -2.76 -0.14
CA THR A 216 -0.75 -3.26 -1.43
C THR A 216 -0.78 -2.15 -2.48
N MET A 217 -1.33 -0.99 -2.12
CA MET A 217 -1.38 0.18 -3.01
C MET A 217 0.01 0.68 -3.39
N SER A 218 0.97 0.60 -2.47
CA SER A 218 2.34 1.01 -2.72
C SER A 218 3.15 0.02 -3.58
N VAL A 219 2.87 -1.28 -3.51
CA VAL A 219 3.61 -2.31 -4.27
C VAL A 219 3.32 -2.25 -5.77
N ASP A 220 2.08 -2.02 -6.16
CA ASP A 220 1.64 -2.04 -7.57
C ASP A 220 1.59 -0.65 -8.21
N ASP A 221 1.90 0.41 -7.44
CA ASP A 221 1.90 1.76 -7.99
C ASP A 221 3.00 1.96 -9.05
N PHE A 222 2.55 2.37 -10.21
CA PHE A 222 3.40 2.80 -11.31
C PHE A 222 3.36 4.31 -11.50
N VAL A 223 2.16 4.90 -11.41
CA VAL A 223 1.93 6.27 -11.90
C VAL A 223 2.60 7.30 -11.00
N ILE A 224 2.37 7.23 -9.69
CA ILE A 224 2.97 8.16 -8.73
C ILE A 224 4.48 7.96 -8.69
N SER A 225 4.93 6.70 -8.69
CA SER A 225 6.34 6.35 -8.74
C SER A 225 7.04 6.93 -9.96
N TYR A 226 6.44 6.83 -11.15
CA TYR A 226 7.02 7.32 -12.40
C TYR A 226 7.32 8.83 -12.36
N PHE A 227 6.47 9.61 -11.71
CA PHE A 227 6.66 11.06 -11.59
C PHE A 227 7.58 11.48 -10.44
N THR A 228 7.71 10.68 -9.38
CA THR A 228 8.37 11.10 -8.13
C THR A 228 9.69 10.42 -7.83
N ALA A 229 10.03 9.33 -8.56
CA ALA A 229 11.27 8.57 -8.35
C ALA A 229 12.54 9.25 -8.89
N GLY A 230 12.39 10.20 -9.82
CA GLY A 230 13.56 10.80 -10.50
C GLY A 230 14.20 9.85 -11.50
N ALA A 231 15.48 10.10 -11.82
CA ALA A 231 16.23 9.34 -12.83
C ALA A 231 17.00 8.14 -12.23
N ASP A 232 17.35 8.20 -10.95
CA ASP A 232 18.29 7.28 -10.31
C ASP A 232 17.59 6.10 -9.62
N VAL A 233 16.27 6.16 -9.47
CA VAL A 233 15.49 5.16 -8.75
C VAL A 233 14.40 4.61 -9.65
N SER A 234 14.33 3.29 -9.73
CA SER A 234 13.26 2.59 -10.46
C SER A 234 12.62 1.54 -9.55
N ASN A 235 11.29 1.44 -9.58
CA ASN A 235 10.57 0.35 -8.94
C ASN A 235 10.21 -0.73 -9.97
N LEU A 236 9.72 -1.88 -9.49
CA LEU A 236 9.44 -3.02 -10.33
C LEU A 236 8.34 -2.75 -11.38
N ALA A 237 7.32 -1.95 -11.02
CA ALA A 237 6.26 -1.55 -11.95
C ALA A 237 6.80 -0.68 -13.09
N MET A 238 7.75 0.23 -12.80
CA MET A 238 8.44 1.05 -13.80
C MET A 238 9.31 0.19 -14.72
N GLU A 239 10.05 -0.79 -14.19
CA GLU A 239 10.85 -1.72 -15.01
C GLU A 239 9.98 -2.55 -15.93
N VAL A 240 8.89 -3.15 -15.42
CA VAL A 240 7.93 -3.90 -16.25
C VAL A 240 7.38 -3.03 -17.37
N TYR A 241 7.01 -1.77 -17.06
CA TYR A 241 6.52 -0.82 -18.06
C TYR A 241 7.59 -0.46 -19.10
N SER A 242 8.83 -0.20 -18.66
CA SER A 242 9.96 0.10 -19.53
C SER A 242 10.26 -1.06 -20.50
N MET A 243 10.29 -2.29 -19.98
CA MET A 243 10.47 -3.49 -20.79
C MET A 243 9.34 -3.67 -21.80
N ALA A 244 8.08 -3.44 -21.37
CA ALA A 244 6.92 -3.54 -22.26
C ALA A 244 6.95 -2.54 -23.42
N ARG A 245 7.54 -1.35 -23.22
CA ARG A 245 7.69 -0.33 -24.26
C ARG A 245 8.85 -0.58 -25.21
N ARG A 246 9.97 -1.11 -24.71
CA ARG A 246 11.20 -1.26 -25.53
C ARG A 246 11.11 -2.47 -26.44
N HIS A 247 10.90 -3.64 -25.89
CA HIS A 247 10.73 -4.89 -26.63
C HIS A 247 9.88 -5.83 -25.78
N ILE A 248 8.93 -6.49 -26.41
CA ILE A 248 8.11 -7.49 -25.74
C ILE A 248 8.93 -8.77 -25.58
N SER A 249 9.76 -8.83 -24.55
CA SER A 249 10.58 -9.99 -24.20
C SER A 249 9.74 -10.99 -23.38
N PRO A 250 9.97 -12.29 -23.51
CA PRO A 250 9.34 -13.31 -22.65
C PRO A 250 9.62 -13.13 -21.16
N GLU A 251 10.74 -12.48 -20.82
CA GLU A 251 11.11 -12.10 -19.45
C GLU A 251 10.01 -11.28 -18.74
N ILE A 252 9.25 -10.46 -19.50
CA ILE A 252 8.14 -9.68 -18.94
C ILE A 252 7.06 -10.60 -18.36
N ASN A 253 6.78 -11.72 -19.00
CA ASN A 253 5.82 -12.69 -18.51
C ASN A 253 6.33 -13.33 -17.21
N ALA A 254 7.62 -13.64 -17.13
CA ALA A 254 8.22 -14.23 -15.94
C ALA A 254 8.25 -13.24 -14.76
N ILE A 255 8.67 -11.99 -14.97
CA ILE A 255 8.69 -10.96 -13.92
C ILE A 255 7.27 -10.63 -13.42
N SER A 256 6.31 -10.49 -14.34
CA SER A 256 4.90 -10.23 -13.98
C SER A 256 4.30 -11.42 -13.23
N THR A 257 4.67 -12.66 -13.56
CA THR A 257 4.25 -13.88 -12.85
C THR A 257 4.83 -13.91 -11.44
N ILE A 258 6.10 -13.56 -11.26
CA ILE A 258 6.74 -13.47 -9.94
C ILE A 258 6.03 -12.42 -9.09
N LEU A 259 5.86 -11.20 -9.62
CA LEU A 259 5.17 -10.12 -8.92
C LEU A 259 3.77 -10.53 -8.49
N PHE A 260 2.97 -11.02 -9.44
CA PHE A 260 1.61 -11.49 -9.17
C PHE A 260 1.58 -12.58 -8.09
N THR A 261 2.50 -13.56 -8.17
CA THR A 261 2.56 -14.66 -7.21
C THR A 261 2.94 -14.17 -5.81
N ILE A 262 3.93 -13.27 -5.69
CA ILE A 262 4.36 -12.70 -4.41
C ILE A 262 3.21 -11.91 -3.78
N VAL A 263 2.58 -11.00 -4.53
CA VAL A 263 1.46 -10.19 -4.04
C VAL A 263 0.28 -11.10 -3.65
N MET A 264 -0.04 -12.10 -4.46
CA MET A 264 -1.11 -13.05 -4.18
C MET A 264 -0.86 -13.86 -2.91
N ILE A 265 0.35 -14.41 -2.74
CA ILE A 265 0.73 -15.14 -1.52
C ILE A 265 0.62 -14.24 -0.29
N LEU A 266 1.13 -13.03 -0.40
CA LEU A 266 1.12 -12.05 0.68
C LEU A 266 -0.31 -11.69 1.08
N LEU A 267 -1.18 -11.39 0.11
CA LEU A 267 -2.60 -11.11 0.35
C LEU A 267 -3.33 -12.31 0.98
N ILE A 268 -3.07 -13.54 0.51
CA ILE A 268 -3.65 -14.76 1.08
C ILE A 268 -3.20 -14.93 2.54
N VAL A 269 -1.91 -14.80 2.81
CA VAL A 269 -1.36 -14.95 4.18
C VAL A 269 -1.97 -13.91 5.14
N ILE A 270 -2.06 -12.67 4.69
CA ILE A 270 -2.64 -11.59 5.48
C ILE A 270 -4.13 -11.84 5.73
N ASN A 271 -4.90 -12.16 4.68
CA ASN A 271 -6.33 -12.38 4.77
C ASN A 271 -6.66 -13.58 5.68
N VAL A 272 -5.92 -14.69 5.53
CA VAL A 272 -6.09 -15.86 6.41
C VAL A 272 -5.77 -15.52 7.88
N ARG A 273 -4.73 -14.71 8.13
CA ARG A 273 -4.43 -14.26 9.51
C ARG A 273 -5.53 -13.37 10.07
N SER A 274 -6.04 -12.41 9.29
CA SER A 274 -7.15 -11.53 9.70
C SER A 274 -8.40 -12.34 10.06
N ILE A 275 -8.83 -13.25 9.20
CA ILE A 275 -9.99 -14.13 9.45
C ILE A 275 -9.80 -14.97 10.72
N ARG A 276 -8.61 -15.53 10.93
CA ARG A 276 -8.32 -16.31 12.13
C ARG A 276 -8.38 -15.47 13.41
N GLN A 277 -7.92 -14.22 13.36
CA GLN A 277 -7.98 -13.30 14.50
C GLN A 277 -9.44 -12.93 14.82
N GLU A 278 -10.24 -12.57 13.82
CA GLU A 278 -11.67 -12.27 13.99
C GLU A 278 -12.44 -13.46 14.58
N GLN A 279 -12.17 -14.67 14.11
CA GLN A 279 -12.79 -15.89 14.64
C GLN A 279 -12.37 -16.18 16.09
N ALA A 280 -11.10 -15.92 16.44
CA ALA A 280 -10.60 -16.10 17.80
C ALA A 280 -11.24 -15.09 18.76
N GLU A 281 -11.40 -13.83 18.34
CA GLU A 281 -12.08 -12.79 19.13
C GLU A 281 -13.58 -13.11 19.30
N ALA A 282 -14.27 -13.51 18.24
CA ALA A 282 -15.65 -13.91 18.31
C ALA A 282 -15.86 -15.09 19.30
N LYS A 283 -15.00 -16.10 19.27
CA LYS A 283 -15.04 -17.22 20.22
C LYS A 283 -14.81 -16.79 21.66
N ARG A 284 -13.88 -15.85 21.90
CA ARG A 284 -13.64 -15.28 23.24
C ARG A 284 -14.85 -14.53 23.77
N LEU A 285 -15.46 -13.69 22.94
CA LEU A 285 -16.67 -12.94 23.33
C LEU A 285 -17.84 -13.88 23.66
N HIS A 286 -18.05 -14.92 22.85
CA HIS A 286 -19.09 -15.92 23.14
C HIS A 286 -18.81 -16.73 24.42
N ALA A 287 -17.56 -17.01 24.75
CA ALA A 287 -17.20 -17.66 26.00
C ALA A 287 -17.50 -16.77 27.22
N LEU A 288 -17.11 -15.48 27.17
CA LEU A 288 -17.38 -14.50 28.23
C LEU A 288 -18.87 -14.29 28.44
N GLN A 289 -19.69 -14.25 27.37
CA GLN A 289 -21.15 -14.13 27.49
C GLN A 289 -21.78 -15.37 28.13
N ARG A 290 -21.28 -16.56 27.86
CA ARG A 290 -21.72 -17.80 28.50
C ARG A 290 -21.41 -17.82 30.00
N ASP A 291 -20.23 -17.35 30.39
CA ASP A 291 -19.82 -17.32 31.81
C ASP A 291 -20.61 -16.24 32.57
N ALA A 292 -20.95 -15.12 31.95
CA ALA A 292 -21.77 -14.06 32.55
C ALA A 292 -23.27 -14.43 32.68
N SER A 293 -23.72 -15.45 31.93
CA SER A 293 -25.12 -15.96 31.98
C SER A 293 -25.31 -17.10 32.97
N ARG A 294 -24.23 -17.57 33.62
CA ARG A 294 -24.26 -18.56 34.72
C ARG A 294 -24.13 -17.90 36.05
#